data_2d91c1003adf58799eeaf8767471963e
#
_entry.id   2d91c1003adf58799eeaf8767471963e
#
_cell.length_a   1.000
_cell.length_b   1.000
_cell.length_c   1.000
_cell.angle_alpha   90.00
_cell.angle_beta   90.00
_cell.angle_gamma   90.00
#
_symmetry.space_group_name_H-M   'P 1'
#
loop_
_entity.id
_entity.type
_entity.pdbx_description
1 polymer ?
#
loop_
_entity_poly.entity_id
_entity_poly.type
_entity_poly.pdbx_seq_one_letter_code
_entity_poly.pdbx_strand_id
1 'polypeptide(L)'
;DGFSIENCVRRVEAARRGIGPNVELMVDAHASLETPVAIRLAKALEAYDLAWFEEPVSPDNHAGMAEVRASTRIPIASGEREFSRYGFRSMLEHKAIDIAQPDVARAGGLTEIRRIAALTGAHDIRLAPHAWGSGVLFAASIHAAMAAANCHILEVSQGYMPMMNELFNEQYDIRDGYVHAPDRPGLGFTLRPEAMERFKYVDGPEYSF
;
A
#
# COMPACT_ATOMS: atom_id res chain seq x y z
N ASP A 1 0.21 -24.65 -8.09
CA ASP A 1 -0.59 -24.41 -9.29
C ASP A 1 -0.18 -23.06 -9.86
N GLY A 2 0.14 -22.99 -11.16
CA GLY A 2 0.57 -21.78 -11.84
C GLY A 2 -0.51 -20.69 -11.85
N PHE A 3 -0.12 -19.45 -12.21
CA PHE A 3 -1.04 -18.33 -12.37
C PHE A 3 -2.19 -18.67 -13.34
N SER A 4 -3.42 -18.36 -12.94
CA SER A 4 -4.62 -18.50 -13.78
C SER A 4 -5.62 -17.41 -13.43
N ILE A 5 -6.12 -16.70 -14.44
CA ILE A 5 -7.18 -15.68 -14.27
C ILE A 5 -8.39 -16.30 -13.59
N GLU A 6 -8.80 -17.50 -13.98
CA GLU A 6 -9.93 -18.21 -13.39
C GLU A 6 -9.73 -18.45 -11.88
N ASN A 7 -8.52 -18.86 -11.47
CA ASN A 7 -8.21 -19.03 -10.05
C ASN A 7 -8.26 -17.70 -9.27
N CYS A 8 -7.76 -16.60 -9.86
CA CYS A 8 -7.86 -15.27 -9.25
C CYS A 8 -9.33 -14.85 -9.09
N VAL A 9 -10.13 -15.01 -10.13
CA VAL A 9 -11.57 -14.68 -10.08
C VAL A 9 -12.29 -15.49 -9.02
N ARG A 10 -12.07 -16.80 -8.93
CA ARG A 10 -12.68 -17.65 -7.88
C ARG A 10 -12.33 -17.20 -6.47
N ARG A 11 -11.07 -16.77 -6.25
CA ARG A 11 -10.62 -16.25 -4.95
C ARG A 11 -11.35 -14.95 -4.59
N VAL A 12 -11.42 -14.02 -5.54
CA VAL A 12 -12.11 -12.74 -5.35
C VAL A 12 -13.60 -12.94 -5.14
N GLU A 13 -14.24 -13.83 -5.89
CA GLU A 13 -15.63 -14.22 -5.71
C GLU A 13 -15.88 -14.78 -4.30
N ALA A 14 -15.02 -15.69 -3.85
CA ALA A 14 -15.13 -16.27 -2.52
C ALA A 14 -14.96 -15.22 -1.41
N ALA A 15 -13.99 -14.30 -1.57
CA ALA A 15 -13.81 -13.19 -0.65
C ALA A 15 -15.02 -12.27 -0.61
N ARG A 16 -15.52 -11.81 -1.77
CA ARG A 16 -16.71 -10.95 -1.87
C ARG A 16 -17.93 -11.61 -1.27
N ARG A 17 -18.15 -12.90 -1.51
CA ARG A 17 -19.24 -13.64 -0.91
C ARG A 17 -19.11 -13.75 0.61
N GLY A 18 -17.88 -13.91 1.12
CA GLY A 18 -17.63 -14.03 2.57
C GLY A 18 -17.80 -12.73 3.34
N ILE A 19 -17.35 -11.60 2.78
CA ILE A 19 -17.43 -10.30 3.45
C ILE A 19 -18.74 -9.54 3.17
N GLY A 20 -19.51 -9.98 2.19
CA GLY A 20 -20.75 -9.31 1.79
C GLY A 20 -20.53 -8.06 0.94
N PRO A 21 -21.60 -7.35 0.54
CA PRO A 21 -21.52 -6.24 -0.41
C PRO A 21 -21.02 -4.92 0.20
N ASN A 22 -21.03 -4.78 1.52
CA ASN A 22 -20.82 -3.49 2.20
C ASN A 22 -19.37 -3.27 2.70
N VAL A 23 -18.49 -4.25 2.52
CA VAL A 23 -17.07 -4.14 2.88
C VAL A 23 -16.27 -3.89 1.64
N GLU A 24 -15.43 -2.86 1.64
CA GLU A 24 -14.51 -2.59 0.53
C GLU A 24 -13.54 -3.77 0.35
N LEU A 25 -13.35 -4.19 -0.89
CA LEU A 25 -12.46 -5.29 -1.26
C LEU A 25 -11.40 -4.76 -2.20
N MET A 26 -10.16 -4.96 -1.85
CA MET A 26 -8.99 -4.61 -2.64
C MET A 26 -8.27 -5.89 -3.08
N VAL A 27 -7.59 -5.83 -4.22
CA VAL A 27 -6.80 -6.94 -4.74
C VAL A 27 -5.44 -6.41 -5.14
N ASP A 28 -4.39 -7.05 -4.62
CA ASP A 28 -3.01 -6.76 -4.97
C ASP A 28 -2.46 -7.85 -5.90
N ALA A 29 -1.92 -7.43 -7.05
CA ALA A 29 -1.21 -8.31 -7.98
C ALA A 29 0.30 -8.30 -7.74
N HIS A 30 0.79 -7.43 -6.87
CA HIS A 30 2.19 -7.34 -6.44
C HIS A 30 3.17 -7.30 -7.62
N ALA A 31 2.86 -6.47 -8.64
CA ALA A 31 3.64 -6.22 -9.84
C ALA A 31 3.94 -7.48 -10.70
N SER A 32 3.16 -8.53 -10.55
CA SER A 32 3.47 -9.86 -11.11
C SER A 32 2.95 -10.10 -12.52
N LEU A 33 2.19 -9.16 -13.11
CA LEU A 33 1.53 -9.40 -14.38
C LEU A 33 2.12 -8.56 -15.52
N GLU A 34 2.03 -9.10 -16.74
CA GLU A 34 2.21 -8.33 -17.96
C GLU A 34 0.94 -7.53 -18.30
N THR A 35 1.08 -6.38 -18.95
CA THR A 35 -0.03 -5.47 -19.26
C THR A 35 -1.24 -6.16 -19.90
N PRO A 36 -1.10 -7.02 -20.96
CA PRO A 36 -2.26 -7.68 -21.55
C PRO A 36 -2.97 -8.66 -20.62
N VAL A 37 -2.21 -9.27 -19.68
CA VAL A 37 -2.77 -10.20 -18.69
C VAL A 37 -3.49 -9.42 -17.59
N ALA A 38 -2.90 -8.32 -17.12
CA ALA A 38 -3.48 -7.42 -16.14
C ALA A 38 -4.82 -6.84 -16.63
N ILE A 39 -4.90 -6.41 -17.91
CA ILE A 39 -6.13 -5.93 -18.54
C ILE A 39 -7.22 -7.01 -18.53
N ARG A 40 -6.88 -8.25 -18.92
CA ARG A 40 -7.86 -9.35 -18.92
C ARG A 40 -8.35 -9.69 -17.52
N LEU A 41 -7.44 -9.70 -16.53
CA LEU A 41 -7.81 -9.95 -15.14
C LEU A 41 -8.68 -8.82 -14.61
N ALA A 42 -8.28 -7.56 -14.79
CA ALA A 42 -9.06 -6.41 -14.35
C ALA A 42 -10.50 -6.44 -14.86
N LYS A 43 -10.68 -6.73 -16.18
CA LYS A 43 -12.01 -6.88 -16.77
C LYS A 43 -12.82 -8.02 -16.17
N ALA A 44 -12.19 -9.16 -15.88
CA ALA A 44 -12.86 -10.28 -15.24
C ALA A 44 -13.28 -9.98 -13.78
N LEU A 45 -12.57 -9.07 -13.12
CA LEU A 45 -12.82 -8.65 -11.74
C LEU A 45 -13.86 -7.53 -11.61
N GLU A 46 -14.26 -6.85 -12.69
CA GLU A 46 -15.23 -5.73 -12.64
C GLU A 46 -16.59 -6.10 -12.02
N ALA A 47 -16.96 -7.38 -12.03
CA ALA A 47 -18.21 -7.86 -11.46
C ALA A 47 -18.23 -7.89 -9.92
N TYR A 48 -17.08 -7.70 -9.28
CA TYR A 48 -16.94 -7.91 -7.83
C TYR A 48 -16.81 -6.61 -7.03
N ASP A 49 -17.01 -5.46 -7.64
CA ASP A 49 -17.02 -4.14 -7.01
C ASP A 49 -15.76 -3.92 -6.13
N LEU A 50 -14.60 -3.97 -6.76
CA LEU A 50 -13.32 -3.73 -6.08
C LEU A 50 -13.12 -2.24 -5.83
N ALA A 51 -12.66 -1.89 -4.63
CA ALA A 51 -12.25 -0.53 -4.28
C ALA A 51 -10.99 -0.12 -5.08
N TRP A 52 -10.05 -1.04 -5.28
CA TRP A 52 -8.95 -0.88 -6.23
C TRP A 52 -8.30 -2.22 -6.62
N PHE A 53 -7.56 -2.18 -7.71
CA PHE A 53 -6.62 -3.21 -8.14
C PHE A 53 -5.21 -2.63 -8.04
N GLU A 54 -4.40 -3.22 -7.15
CA GLU A 54 -3.08 -2.74 -6.76
C GLU A 54 -2.00 -3.38 -7.60
N GLU A 55 -0.96 -2.60 -7.92
CA GLU A 55 0.24 -2.99 -8.66
C GLU A 55 -0.01 -4.03 -9.77
N PRO A 56 -0.89 -3.74 -10.74
CA PRO A 56 -1.23 -4.73 -11.77
C PRO A 56 -0.06 -5.15 -12.64
N VAL A 57 0.93 -4.26 -12.81
CA VAL A 57 2.13 -4.46 -13.64
C VAL A 57 3.37 -3.94 -12.92
N SER A 58 4.56 -4.19 -13.48
CA SER A 58 5.83 -3.67 -12.93
C SER A 58 5.74 -2.17 -12.61
N PRO A 59 6.24 -1.73 -11.46
CA PRO A 59 6.26 -0.31 -11.07
C PRO A 59 7.05 0.56 -12.06
N ASP A 60 8.04 0.01 -12.76
CA ASP A 60 8.79 0.73 -13.80
C ASP A 60 7.99 0.95 -15.09
N ASN A 61 6.84 0.30 -15.24
CA ASN A 61 6.02 0.36 -16.45
C ASN A 61 4.78 1.25 -16.26
N HIS A 62 5.00 2.56 -16.03
CA HIS A 62 3.90 3.52 -15.87
C HIS A 62 2.99 3.60 -17.09
N ALA A 63 3.52 3.43 -18.29
CA ALA A 63 2.73 3.41 -19.52
C ALA A 63 1.77 2.20 -19.56
N GLY A 64 2.28 1.00 -19.26
CA GLY A 64 1.45 -0.20 -19.18
C GLY A 64 0.42 -0.13 -18.04
N MET A 65 0.77 0.47 -16.91
CA MET A 65 -0.17 0.72 -15.82
C MET A 65 -1.30 1.66 -16.26
N ALA A 66 -0.98 2.71 -17.02
CA ALA A 66 -1.96 3.61 -17.62
C ALA A 66 -2.89 2.90 -18.61
N GLU A 67 -2.36 1.93 -19.40
CA GLU A 67 -3.19 1.11 -20.28
C GLU A 67 -4.17 0.23 -19.50
N VAL A 68 -3.72 -0.39 -18.40
CA VAL A 68 -4.61 -1.15 -17.49
C VAL A 68 -5.69 -0.23 -16.95
N ARG A 69 -5.32 0.91 -16.39
CA ARG A 69 -6.24 1.90 -15.84
C ARG A 69 -7.30 2.34 -16.86
N ALA A 70 -6.90 2.64 -18.08
CA ALA A 70 -7.80 3.05 -19.15
C ALA A 70 -8.75 1.92 -19.63
N SER A 71 -8.42 0.67 -19.32
CA SER A 71 -9.15 -0.51 -19.80
C SER A 71 -10.20 -1.03 -18.83
N THR A 72 -10.27 -0.52 -17.60
CA THR A 72 -11.19 -1.02 -16.57
C THR A 72 -11.87 0.13 -15.82
N ARG A 73 -12.97 -0.19 -15.14
CA ARG A 73 -13.63 0.72 -14.19
C ARG A 73 -13.10 0.59 -12.76
N ILE A 74 -12.30 -0.44 -12.49
CA ILE A 74 -11.69 -0.63 -11.18
C ILE A 74 -10.58 0.42 -11.01
N PRO A 75 -10.59 1.21 -9.93
CA PRO A 75 -9.49 2.13 -9.65
C PRO A 75 -8.15 1.39 -9.57
N ILE A 76 -7.08 2.00 -10.06
CA ILE A 76 -5.72 1.45 -9.99
C ILE A 76 -4.96 2.13 -8.87
N ALA A 77 -4.39 1.33 -7.96
CA ALA A 77 -3.54 1.78 -6.89
C ALA A 77 -2.10 1.31 -7.10
N SER A 78 -1.13 2.16 -6.80
CA SER A 78 0.29 1.80 -6.81
C SER A 78 1.13 2.89 -6.15
N GLY A 79 2.41 2.57 -5.86
CA GLY A 79 3.38 3.53 -5.37
C GLY A 79 4.26 3.03 -4.23
N GLU A 80 4.04 1.84 -3.71
CA GLU A 80 4.83 1.28 -2.61
C GLU A 80 6.33 1.14 -2.96
N ARG A 81 6.63 0.96 -4.24
CA ARG A 81 7.99 0.78 -4.77
C ARG A 81 8.57 2.04 -5.38
N GLU A 82 7.79 3.14 -5.39
CA GLU A 82 8.25 4.41 -5.92
C GLU A 82 9.16 5.18 -4.96
N PHE A 83 10.16 5.83 -5.55
CA PHE A 83 11.09 6.68 -4.83
C PHE A 83 10.79 8.14 -5.10
N SER A 84 10.67 8.92 -4.02
CA SER A 84 10.49 10.36 -4.02
C SER A 84 9.26 10.85 -4.84
N ARG A 85 8.95 12.15 -4.71
CA ARG A 85 7.91 12.80 -5.52
C ARG A 85 8.12 12.74 -7.03
N TYR A 86 9.33 12.46 -7.48
CA TYR A 86 9.63 12.41 -8.92
C TYR A 86 9.07 11.15 -9.59
N GLY A 87 9.09 10.00 -8.90
CA GLY A 87 8.39 8.80 -9.35
C GLY A 87 6.88 9.03 -9.39
N PHE A 88 6.30 9.59 -8.33
CA PHE A 88 4.87 9.93 -8.30
C PHE A 88 4.49 10.95 -9.38
N ARG A 89 5.33 11.96 -9.66
CA ARG A 89 5.10 12.86 -10.78
C ARG A 89 5.00 12.09 -12.10
N SER A 90 5.90 11.17 -12.35
CA SER A 90 5.87 10.34 -13.56
C SER A 90 4.58 9.51 -13.66
N MET A 91 4.14 8.88 -12.57
CA MET A 91 2.85 8.15 -12.55
C MET A 91 1.67 9.06 -12.89
N LEU A 92 1.65 10.28 -12.36
CA LEU A 92 0.59 11.27 -12.63
C LEU A 92 0.61 11.77 -14.06
N GLU A 93 1.80 12.07 -14.62
CA GLU A 93 1.99 12.48 -16.01
C GLU A 93 1.48 11.40 -16.99
N HIS A 94 1.70 10.12 -16.67
CA HIS A 94 1.18 8.98 -17.44
C HIS A 94 -0.30 8.68 -17.15
N LYS A 95 -0.91 9.32 -16.15
CA LYS A 95 -2.26 8.97 -15.66
C LYS A 95 -2.37 7.49 -15.28
N ALA A 96 -1.35 6.98 -14.61
CA ALA A 96 -1.21 5.56 -14.33
C ALA A 96 -2.03 5.08 -13.12
N ILE A 97 -2.40 5.96 -12.20
CA ILE A 97 -3.05 5.62 -10.93
C ILE A 97 -4.28 6.48 -10.63
N ASP A 98 -5.15 5.94 -9.79
CA ASP A 98 -6.28 6.62 -9.12
C ASP A 98 -6.02 6.80 -7.63
N ILE A 99 -5.15 5.95 -7.05
CA ILE A 99 -4.78 5.96 -5.63
C ILE A 99 -3.27 5.84 -5.54
N ALA A 100 -2.64 6.74 -4.79
CA ALA A 100 -1.21 6.74 -4.55
C ALA A 100 -0.88 6.03 -3.23
N GLN A 101 0.05 5.08 -3.24
CA GLN A 101 0.43 4.26 -2.10
C GLN A 101 1.91 4.41 -1.72
N PRO A 102 2.37 5.64 -1.36
CA PRO A 102 3.77 5.81 -0.97
C PRO A 102 4.09 5.08 0.32
N ASP A 103 5.24 4.40 0.34
CA ASP A 103 5.85 3.87 1.55
C ASP A 103 6.80 4.92 2.17
N VAL A 104 6.65 5.20 3.46
CA VAL A 104 7.44 6.24 4.15
C VAL A 104 8.94 5.93 4.12
N ALA A 105 9.31 4.66 4.24
CA ALA A 105 10.71 4.25 4.27
C ALA A 105 11.34 4.31 2.87
N ARG A 106 10.59 3.97 1.82
CA ARG A 106 11.07 3.95 0.42
C ARG A 106 11.00 5.31 -0.24
N ALA A 107 9.93 6.05 -0.03
CA ALA A 107 9.72 7.33 -0.72
C ALA A 107 10.65 8.46 -0.25
N GLY A 108 11.35 8.30 0.89
CA GLY A 108 12.30 9.30 1.38
C GLY A 108 11.89 10.00 2.68
N GLY A 109 11.07 9.35 3.50
CA GLY A 109 10.68 9.79 4.83
C GLY A 109 9.50 10.76 4.86
N LEU A 110 9.13 11.21 6.07
CA LEU A 110 7.95 12.04 6.32
C LEU A 110 7.91 13.33 5.50
N THR A 111 9.06 13.98 5.32
CA THR A 111 9.14 15.22 4.53
C THR A 111 8.75 14.97 3.07
N GLU A 112 9.19 13.86 2.50
CA GLU A 112 8.89 13.54 1.11
C GLU A 112 7.45 13.07 0.95
N ILE A 113 6.91 12.31 1.90
CA ILE A 113 5.48 11.94 1.90
C ILE A 113 4.58 13.19 1.90
N ARG A 114 4.88 14.21 2.67
CA ARG A 114 4.12 15.47 2.65
C ARG A 114 4.13 16.14 1.26
N ARG A 115 5.25 16.07 0.55
CA ARG A 115 5.37 16.60 -0.81
C ARG A 115 4.59 15.77 -1.81
N ILE A 116 4.64 14.44 -1.66
CA ILE A 116 3.86 13.49 -2.47
C ILE A 116 2.36 13.73 -2.23
N ALA A 117 1.93 13.84 -0.97
CA ALA A 117 0.54 14.13 -0.63
C ALA A 117 0.03 15.46 -1.25
N ALA A 118 0.85 16.52 -1.19
CA ALA A 118 0.50 17.79 -1.83
C ALA A 118 0.43 17.68 -3.36
N LEU A 119 1.36 16.94 -3.96
CA LEU A 119 1.39 16.70 -5.41
C LEU A 119 0.17 15.89 -5.86
N THR A 120 -0.10 14.74 -5.22
CA THR A 120 -1.23 13.86 -5.56
C THR A 120 -2.56 14.53 -5.26
N GLY A 121 -2.67 15.28 -4.17
CA GLY A 121 -3.86 16.05 -3.83
C GLY A 121 -4.19 17.14 -4.85
N ALA A 122 -3.17 17.80 -5.44
CA ALA A 122 -3.37 18.78 -6.52
C ALA A 122 -3.88 18.15 -7.83
N HIS A 123 -3.80 16.81 -7.95
CA HIS A 123 -4.34 16.03 -9.07
C HIS A 123 -5.63 15.26 -8.70
N ASP A 124 -6.25 15.57 -7.56
CA ASP A 124 -7.43 14.87 -7.02
C ASP A 124 -7.21 13.35 -6.80
N ILE A 125 -5.94 12.93 -6.61
CA ILE A 125 -5.58 11.54 -6.32
C ILE A 125 -5.54 11.33 -4.81
N ARG A 126 -6.23 10.29 -4.34
CA ARG A 126 -6.24 9.88 -2.93
C ARG A 126 -4.91 9.24 -2.54
N LEU A 127 -4.58 9.36 -1.26
CA LEU A 127 -3.42 8.72 -0.64
C LEU A 127 -3.88 7.54 0.24
N ALA A 128 -3.25 6.39 0.06
CA ALA A 128 -3.40 5.22 0.91
C ALA A 128 -2.00 4.65 1.19
N PRO A 129 -1.27 5.16 2.19
CA PRO A 129 0.13 4.80 2.40
C PRO A 129 0.32 3.29 2.62
N HIS A 130 1.27 2.70 1.89
CA HIS A 130 1.77 1.36 2.15
C HIS A 130 2.50 1.33 3.50
N ALA A 131 2.28 0.31 4.31
CA ALA A 131 2.84 0.18 5.65
C ALA A 131 3.19 -1.26 6.05
N TRP A 132 3.72 -2.04 5.12
CA TRP A 132 4.17 -3.42 5.36
C TRP A 132 5.65 -3.46 5.74
N GLY A 133 5.95 -3.70 7.03
CA GLY A 133 7.35 -3.76 7.48
C GLY A 133 7.52 -3.61 8.99
N SER A 134 8.49 -2.77 9.40
CA SER A 134 8.83 -2.60 10.82
C SER A 134 7.86 -1.68 11.56
N GLY A 135 7.92 -1.75 12.90
CA GLY A 135 7.17 -0.84 13.76
C GLY A 135 7.55 0.63 13.54
N VAL A 136 8.79 0.93 13.16
CA VAL A 136 9.22 2.30 12.85
C VAL A 136 8.51 2.81 11.60
N LEU A 137 8.43 1.97 10.56
CA LEU A 137 7.67 2.30 9.35
C LEU A 137 6.20 2.59 9.68
N PHE A 138 5.55 1.69 10.42
CA PHE A 138 4.13 1.85 10.75
C PHE A 138 3.88 3.10 11.62
N ALA A 139 4.71 3.33 12.65
CA ALA A 139 4.63 4.55 13.47
C ALA A 139 4.76 5.83 12.63
N ALA A 140 5.73 5.86 11.70
CA ALA A 140 5.88 7.00 10.79
C ALA A 140 4.69 7.14 9.83
N SER A 141 4.14 6.02 9.34
CA SER A 141 2.99 6.01 8.44
C SER A 141 1.72 6.53 9.09
N ILE A 142 1.51 6.29 10.40
CA ILE A 142 0.41 6.90 11.18
C ILE A 142 0.50 8.43 11.09
N HIS A 143 1.66 9.01 11.38
CA HIS A 143 1.83 10.46 11.32
C HIS A 143 1.74 11.02 9.90
N ALA A 144 2.25 10.29 8.91
CA ALA A 144 2.14 10.66 7.51
C ALA A 144 0.68 10.71 7.05
N ALA A 145 -0.11 9.68 7.38
CA ALA A 145 -1.53 9.59 7.06
C ALA A 145 -2.33 10.72 7.71
N MET A 146 -2.10 10.98 9.00
CA MET A 146 -2.78 12.05 9.74
C MET A 146 -2.45 13.46 9.22
N ALA A 147 -1.25 13.66 8.65
CA ALA A 147 -0.83 14.94 8.11
C ALA A 147 -1.27 15.19 6.65
N ALA A 148 -1.74 14.17 5.94
CA ALA A 148 -2.12 14.23 4.54
C ALA A 148 -3.63 14.45 4.38
N ALA A 149 -4.03 15.63 3.88
CA ALA A 149 -5.43 15.99 3.74
C ALA A 149 -6.20 15.09 2.75
N ASN A 150 -5.49 14.48 1.79
CA ASN A 150 -6.04 13.54 0.81
C ASN A 150 -5.87 12.07 1.20
N CYS A 151 -5.43 11.78 2.43
CA CYS A 151 -5.34 10.40 2.91
C CYS A 151 -6.74 9.81 3.08
N HIS A 152 -6.94 8.65 2.46
CA HIS A 152 -8.22 7.94 2.49
C HIS A 152 -8.23 6.83 3.55
N ILE A 153 -7.19 6.02 3.59
CA ILE A 153 -7.05 4.85 4.46
C ILE A 153 -5.55 4.60 4.73
N LEU A 154 -5.24 3.99 5.86
CA LEU A 154 -3.89 3.50 6.18
C LEU A 154 -3.90 1.97 6.23
N GLU A 155 -2.95 1.35 5.57
CA GLU A 155 -2.74 -0.08 5.61
C GLU A 155 -2.31 -0.54 7.02
N VAL A 156 -2.94 -1.62 7.51
CA VAL A 156 -2.59 -2.28 8.77
C VAL A 156 -2.48 -3.78 8.55
N SER A 157 -1.27 -4.31 8.65
CA SER A 157 -1.07 -5.77 8.57
C SER A 157 -1.84 -6.50 9.68
N GLN A 158 -2.62 -7.50 9.31
CA GLN A 158 -3.34 -8.37 10.25
C GLN A 158 -2.52 -9.59 10.66
N GLY A 159 -1.40 -9.85 9.98
CA GLY A 159 -0.45 -10.89 10.36
C GLY A 159 0.42 -10.47 11.56
N TYR A 160 0.80 -11.45 12.39
CA TYR A 160 1.80 -11.20 13.42
C TYR A 160 3.18 -11.01 12.78
N MET A 161 3.70 -9.81 12.91
CA MET A 161 5.03 -9.43 12.43
C MET A 161 5.89 -8.99 13.64
N PRO A 162 6.88 -9.80 14.07
CA PRO A 162 7.65 -9.51 15.27
C PRO A 162 8.26 -8.10 15.27
N MET A 163 8.89 -7.66 14.17
CA MET A 163 9.45 -6.31 14.07
C MET A 163 8.42 -5.19 14.12
N MET A 164 7.17 -5.45 13.78
CA MET A 164 6.09 -4.49 13.91
C MET A 164 5.51 -4.49 15.33
N ASN A 165 5.27 -5.68 15.89
CA ASN A 165 4.49 -5.82 17.09
C ASN A 165 5.30 -5.76 18.39
N GLU A 166 6.62 -6.04 18.35
CA GLU A 166 7.45 -6.18 19.55
C GLU A 166 8.57 -5.13 19.68
N LEU A 167 8.70 -4.22 18.72
CA LEU A 167 9.80 -3.26 18.68
C LEU A 167 9.70 -2.16 19.77
N PHE A 168 8.50 -1.80 20.17
CA PHE A 168 8.22 -0.69 21.08
C PHE A 168 7.70 -1.15 22.45
N ASN A 169 7.88 -0.30 23.46
CA ASN A 169 7.26 -0.49 24.78
C ASN A 169 5.74 -0.31 24.71
N GLU A 170 5.29 0.61 23.87
CA GLU A 170 3.89 0.96 23.71
C GLU A 170 3.23 0.09 22.64
N GLN A 171 1.93 -0.07 22.75
CA GLN A 171 1.09 -0.71 21.74
C GLN A 171 0.46 0.35 20.82
N TYR A 172 0.15 -0.01 19.59
CA TYR A 172 -0.65 0.84 18.71
C TYR A 172 -2.09 0.88 19.19
N ASP A 173 -2.66 2.07 19.21
CA ASP A 173 -4.07 2.27 19.56
C ASP A 173 -4.93 2.11 18.30
N ILE A 174 -5.36 0.87 18.03
CA ILE A 174 -6.22 0.52 16.91
C ILE A 174 -7.55 0.04 17.47
N ARG A 175 -8.61 0.81 17.24
CA ARG A 175 -9.95 0.51 17.74
C ARG A 175 -11.03 1.07 16.82
N ASP A 176 -12.16 0.41 16.76
CA ASP A 176 -13.33 0.84 15.99
C ASP A 176 -13.04 1.11 14.50
N GLY A 177 -12.06 0.40 13.90
CA GLY A 177 -11.63 0.61 12.53
C GLY A 177 -10.69 1.80 12.31
N TYR A 178 -10.22 2.45 13.38
CA TYR A 178 -9.31 3.59 13.32
C TYR A 178 -8.00 3.33 14.06
N VAL A 179 -6.92 3.89 13.52
CA VAL A 179 -5.65 4.02 14.23
C VAL A 179 -5.56 5.43 14.82
N HIS A 180 -5.19 5.51 16.11
CA HIS A 180 -5.06 6.77 16.82
C HIS A 180 -3.58 7.15 16.96
N ALA A 181 -3.23 8.35 16.49
CA ALA A 181 -1.86 8.86 16.65
C ALA A 181 -1.57 9.14 18.12
N PRO A 182 -0.39 8.75 18.63
CA PRO A 182 0.00 9.04 20.00
C PRO A 182 0.26 10.55 20.20
N ASP A 183 -0.19 11.09 21.33
CA ASP A 183 0.10 12.47 21.74
C ASP A 183 1.38 12.51 22.58
N ARG A 184 2.51 12.20 21.97
CA ARG A 184 3.85 12.16 22.59
C ARG A 184 4.90 12.68 21.61
N PRO A 185 6.03 13.23 22.09
CA PRO A 185 7.10 13.72 21.21
C PRO A 185 7.64 12.66 20.25
N GLY A 186 8.13 13.09 19.09
CA GLY A 186 8.66 12.25 18.03
C GLY A 186 7.57 11.42 17.38
N LEU A 187 7.82 10.13 17.15
CA LEU A 187 6.81 9.19 16.66
C LEU A 187 5.87 8.70 17.76
N GLY A 188 6.12 9.07 19.02
CA GLY A 188 5.31 8.69 20.16
C GLY A 188 5.53 7.27 20.68
N PHE A 189 6.60 6.60 20.25
CA PHE A 189 6.95 5.24 20.64
C PHE A 189 8.40 5.17 21.12
N THR A 190 8.66 4.29 22.09
CA THR A 190 9.98 4.10 22.70
C THR A 190 10.50 2.70 22.33
N LEU A 191 11.66 2.65 21.70
CA LEU A 191 12.31 1.38 21.34
C LEU A 191 12.67 0.57 22.59
N ARG A 192 12.40 -0.72 22.57
CA ARG A 192 12.86 -1.66 23.59
C ARG A 192 14.33 -1.98 23.36
N PRO A 193 15.20 -1.82 24.37
CA PRO A 193 16.61 -2.22 24.22
C PRO A 193 16.79 -3.68 23.78
N GLU A 194 15.98 -4.59 24.32
CA GLU A 194 16.02 -6.04 23.99
C GLU A 194 15.62 -6.29 22.54
N ALA A 195 14.69 -5.51 22.00
CA ALA A 195 14.28 -5.61 20.61
C ALA A 195 15.38 -5.16 19.65
N MET A 196 16.18 -4.16 20.03
CA MET A 196 17.32 -3.72 19.23
C MET A 196 18.38 -4.83 19.08
N GLU A 197 18.63 -5.61 20.13
CA GLU A 197 19.52 -6.77 20.08
C GLU A 197 18.91 -7.92 19.28
N ARG A 198 17.63 -8.23 19.53
CA ARG A 198 16.91 -9.33 18.87
C ARG A 198 16.77 -9.13 17.36
N PHE A 199 16.51 -7.91 16.92
CA PHE A 199 16.25 -7.57 15.52
C PHE A 199 17.45 -6.87 14.85
N LYS A 200 18.66 -7.05 15.39
CA LYS A 200 19.85 -6.55 14.72
C LYS A 200 20.02 -7.21 13.35
N TYR A 201 20.60 -6.44 12.44
CA TYR A 201 20.90 -6.94 11.11
C TYR A 201 21.81 -8.18 11.18
N VAL A 202 21.46 -9.20 10.43
CA VAL A 202 22.23 -10.41 10.26
C VAL A 202 22.44 -10.61 8.77
N ASP A 203 23.71 -10.77 8.36
CA ASP A 203 24.03 -11.13 6.98
C ASP A 203 23.39 -12.46 6.61
N GLY A 204 22.70 -12.49 5.51
CA GLY A 204 22.00 -13.67 5.03
C GLY A 204 21.60 -13.54 3.56
N PRO A 205 21.05 -14.58 2.96
CA PRO A 205 20.53 -14.51 1.62
C PRO A 205 19.45 -13.41 1.56
N GLU A 206 19.54 -12.58 0.54
CA GLU A 206 18.51 -11.61 0.24
C GLU A 206 17.16 -12.34 0.03
N TYR A 207 16.06 -11.70 0.45
CA TYR A 207 14.73 -12.19 0.12
C TYR A 207 14.59 -12.23 -1.41
N SER A 208 14.49 -13.43 -1.94
CA SER A 208 13.99 -13.63 -3.31
C SER A 208 12.45 -13.67 -3.22
N PHE A 209 11.82 -12.68 -3.81
CA PHE A 209 10.36 -12.66 -4.02
C PHE A 209 9.96 -13.61 -5.14
#